data_9d5e25b933aa98981ddee2546cbb714e
#
_entry.id   9d5e25b933aa98981ddee2546cbb714e
#
_cell.length_a   1.000
_cell.length_b   1.000
_cell.length_c   1.000
_cell.angle_alpha   90.00
_cell.angle_beta   90.00
_cell.angle_gamma   90.00
#
_symmetry.space_group_name_H-M   'P 1'
#
loop_
_entity.id
_entity.type
_entity.pdbx_description
1 polymer ?
#
loop_
_entity_poly.entity_id
_entity_poly.type
_entity_poly.pdbx_seq_one_letter_code
_entity_poly.pdbx_strand_id
1 'polypeptide(L)'
;MAGSVNKVILLGRLGGDPEIRVSQEGTKIARFSVATSESWKDKTTNEKKEKTDWHKIVIFSAGLSEIVEKFLKKGSLVYLEGQIRSRKFNDQAGVEKTITEIILQGYNCQLTMLDNKSDDFQKLNSPDIENSSVEKKIDESPQDFDIEDEVPF
;
A
#
# COMPACT_ATOMS: atom_id res chain seq x y z
N MET A 1 10.68 -29.83 -13.33
CA MET A 1 11.97 -29.75 -12.64
C MET A 1 11.86 -28.80 -11.44
N ALA A 2 12.07 -29.33 -10.26
CA ALA A 2 12.21 -28.51 -9.07
C ALA A 2 13.64 -27.90 -9.05
N GLY A 3 13.81 -26.67 -8.63
CA GLY A 3 15.11 -26.00 -8.54
C GLY A 3 15.09 -24.56 -9.02
N SER A 4 13.90 -23.99 -9.22
CA SER A 4 13.75 -22.58 -9.55
C SER A 4 12.75 -21.91 -8.60
N VAL A 5 12.92 -20.63 -8.41
CA VAL A 5 11.99 -19.78 -7.64
C VAL A 5 11.59 -18.59 -8.51
N ASN A 6 10.31 -18.30 -8.54
CA ASN A 6 9.79 -17.08 -9.14
C ASN A 6 8.87 -16.41 -8.11
N LYS A 7 9.43 -15.44 -7.41
CA LYS A 7 8.71 -14.70 -6.37
C LYS A 7 9.10 -13.23 -6.40
N VAL A 8 8.10 -12.37 -6.36
CA VAL A 8 8.24 -10.92 -6.26
C VAL A 8 7.53 -10.45 -5.01
N ILE A 9 8.19 -9.62 -4.24
CA ILE A 9 7.64 -8.96 -3.05
C ILE A 9 7.70 -7.46 -3.28
N LEU A 10 6.56 -6.79 -3.15
CA LEU A 10 6.47 -5.35 -3.28
C LEU A 10 5.73 -4.74 -2.08
N LEU A 11 6.24 -3.62 -1.61
CA LEU A 11 5.57 -2.71 -0.69
C LEU A 11 5.54 -1.34 -1.33
N GLY A 12 4.38 -0.81 -1.60
CA GLY A 12 4.25 0.48 -2.27
C GLY A 12 2.81 0.99 -2.31
N ARG A 13 2.61 2.10 -3.01
CA ARG A 13 1.31 2.75 -3.13
C ARG A 13 0.74 2.59 -4.53
N LEU A 14 -0.59 2.44 -4.59
CA LEU A 14 -1.30 2.42 -5.85
C LEU A 14 -1.18 3.76 -6.58
N GLY A 15 -0.86 3.71 -7.86
CA GLY A 15 -0.76 4.90 -8.72
C GLY A 15 -2.10 5.38 -9.26
N GLY A 16 -3.12 4.56 -9.20
CA GLY A 16 -4.47 4.85 -9.64
C GLY A 16 -5.46 3.87 -9.06
N ASP A 17 -6.75 4.13 -9.28
CA ASP A 17 -7.80 3.20 -8.85
C ASP A 17 -7.68 1.87 -9.59
N PRO A 18 -7.90 0.73 -8.93
CA PRO A 18 -7.87 -0.57 -9.58
C PRO A 18 -8.94 -0.69 -10.68
N GLU A 19 -8.55 -1.27 -11.79
CA GLU A 19 -9.46 -1.65 -12.87
C GLU A 19 -9.92 -3.09 -12.67
N ILE A 20 -11.23 -3.28 -12.59
CA ILE A 20 -11.84 -4.61 -12.44
C ILE A 20 -12.47 -5.02 -13.76
N ARG A 21 -12.09 -6.18 -14.24
CA ARG A 21 -12.68 -6.83 -15.41
C ARG A 21 -13.25 -8.20 -15.02
N VAL A 22 -14.30 -8.58 -15.70
CA VAL A 22 -14.89 -9.91 -15.56
C VAL A 22 -14.50 -10.75 -16.77
N SER A 23 -13.90 -11.92 -16.53
CA SER A 23 -13.58 -12.87 -17.60
C SER A 23 -14.83 -13.50 -18.20
N GLN A 24 -14.69 -14.18 -19.33
CA GLN A 24 -15.81 -14.92 -19.96
C GLN A 24 -16.41 -15.98 -19.04
N GLU A 25 -15.63 -16.49 -18.10
CA GLU A 25 -16.05 -17.47 -17.09
C GLU A 25 -16.70 -16.83 -15.84
N GLY A 26 -16.84 -15.50 -15.83
CA GLY A 26 -17.42 -14.76 -14.70
C GLY A 26 -16.45 -14.48 -13.55
N THR A 27 -15.17 -14.73 -13.71
CA THR A 27 -14.14 -14.47 -12.70
C THR A 27 -13.68 -13.02 -12.76
N LYS A 28 -13.67 -12.32 -11.63
CA LYS A 28 -13.14 -10.97 -11.53
C LYS A 28 -11.62 -10.98 -11.59
N ILE A 29 -11.07 -10.10 -12.42
CA ILE A 29 -9.64 -9.86 -12.58
C ILE A 29 -9.37 -8.40 -12.22
N ALA A 30 -8.48 -8.17 -11.28
CA ALA A 30 -8.06 -6.83 -10.88
C ALA A 30 -6.73 -6.45 -11.52
N ARG A 31 -6.63 -5.21 -11.99
CA ARG A 31 -5.39 -4.62 -12.53
C ARG A 31 -5.14 -3.27 -11.89
N PHE A 32 -3.93 -3.06 -11.47
CA PHE A 32 -3.46 -1.77 -10.95
C PHE A 32 -1.94 -1.65 -11.05
N SER A 33 -1.44 -0.46 -10.82
CA SER A 33 0.00 -0.21 -10.72
C SER A 33 0.39 0.15 -9.30
N VAL A 34 1.58 -0.30 -8.90
CA VAL A 34 2.19 0.01 -7.61
C VAL A 34 3.48 0.76 -7.85
N ALA A 35 3.64 1.88 -7.15
CA ALA A 35 4.85 2.67 -7.14
C ALA A 35 5.77 2.25 -6.00
N THR A 36 7.03 2.01 -6.33
CA THR A 36 8.12 1.89 -5.36
C THR A 36 9.10 3.02 -5.59
N SER A 37 9.42 3.77 -4.53
CA SER A 37 10.28 4.94 -4.65
C SER A 37 11.53 4.78 -3.80
N GLU A 38 12.66 5.17 -4.39
CA GLU A 38 13.95 5.28 -3.72
C GLU A 38 14.37 6.75 -3.68
N SER A 39 14.90 7.18 -2.56
CA SER A 39 15.46 8.52 -2.42
C SER A 39 16.89 8.45 -1.90
N TRP A 40 17.76 9.24 -2.48
CA TRP A 40 19.15 9.33 -2.04
C TRP A 40 19.65 10.75 -2.16
N LYS A 41 20.74 11.04 -1.49
CA LYS A 41 21.43 12.30 -1.58
C LYS A 41 22.62 12.16 -2.54
N ASP A 42 22.66 13.00 -3.58
CA ASP A 42 23.78 13.05 -4.50
C ASP A 42 25.01 13.62 -3.78
N LYS A 43 26.09 12.85 -3.73
CA LYS A 43 27.33 13.26 -3.05
C LYS A 43 28.04 14.41 -3.75
N THR A 44 27.82 14.62 -5.05
CA THR A 44 28.47 15.65 -5.87
C THR A 44 27.75 16.99 -5.76
N THR A 45 26.41 16.98 -5.88
CA THR A 45 25.59 18.20 -5.88
C THR A 45 24.93 18.49 -4.53
N ASN A 46 24.98 17.55 -3.59
CA ASN A 46 24.31 17.60 -2.29
C ASN A 46 22.79 17.73 -2.36
N GLU A 47 22.20 17.44 -3.51
CA GLU A 47 20.76 17.46 -3.75
C GLU A 47 20.10 16.12 -3.44
N LYS A 48 18.88 16.18 -2.93
CA LYS A 48 18.03 14.99 -2.77
C LYS A 48 17.45 14.58 -4.10
N LYS A 49 17.74 13.35 -4.53
CA LYS A 49 17.18 12.74 -5.73
C LYS A 49 16.20 11.63 -5.37
N GLU A 50 15.18 11.47 -6.19
CA GLU A 50 14.16 10.46 -6.05
C GLU A 50 13.92 9.74 -7.37
N LYS A 51 13.76 8.42 -7.32
CA LYS A 51 13.39 7.58 -8.45
C LYS A 51 12.19 6.74 -8.07
N THR A 52 11.18 6.73 -8.92
CA THR A 52 9.98 5.91 -8.76
C THR A 52 9.89 4.89 -9.88
N ASP A 53 9.74 3.64 -9.52
CA ASP A 53 9.47 2.54 -10.43
C ASP A 53 8.00 2.12 -10.33
N TRP A 54 7.38 1.90 -11.50
CA TRP A 54 5.97 1.52 -11.60
C TRP A 54 5.86 0.05 -11.97
N HIS A 55 5.15 -0.71 -11.15
CA HIS A 55 4.95 -2.15 -11.34
C HIS A 55 3.50 -2.43 -11.70
N LYS A 56 3.29 -3.19 -12.77
CA LYS A 56 1.97 -3.62 -13.20
C LYS A 56 1.58 -4.90 -12.47
N ILE A 57 0.45 -4.85 -11.79
CA ILE A 57 -0.08 -5.96 -10.99
C ILE A 57 -1.36 -6.47 -11.62
N VAL A 58 -1.47 -7.78 -11.76
CA VAL A 58 -2.67 -8.46 -12.23
C VAL A 58 -3.04 -9.55 -11.24
N ILE A 59 -4.28 -9.54 -10.78
CA ILE A 59 -4.81 -10.49 -9.82
C ILE A 59 -5.87 -11.35 -10.50
N PHE A 60 -5.62 -12.66 -10.59
CA PHE A 60 -6.55 -13.64 -11.14
C PHE A 60 -7.38 -14.36 -10.07
N SER A 61 -7.07 -14.13 -8.78
CA SER A 61 -7.86 -14.67 -7.67
C SER A 61 -9.15 -13.87 -7.49
N ALA A 62 -10.30 -14.52 -7.61
CA ALA A 62 -11.60 -13.88 -7.44
C ALA A 62 -11.77 -13.24 -6.05
N GLY A 63 -11.34 -13.93 -4.99
CA GLY A 63 -11.42 -13.42 -3.62
C GLY A 63 -10.56 -12.19 -3.39
N LEU A 64 -9.32 -12.18 -3.88
CA LEU A 64 -8.44 -11.01 -3.79
C LEU A 64 -8.95 -9.86 -4.67
N SER A 65 -9.47 -10.14 -5.85
CA SER A 65 -10.03 -9.12 -6.75
C SER A 65 -11.23 -8.40 -6.13
N GLU A 66 -12.08 -9.10 -5.40
CA GLU A 66 -13.18 -8.49 -4.64
C GLU A 66 -12.70 -7.59 -3.52
N ILE A 67 -11.67 -7.98 -2.78
CA ILE A 67 -11.05 -7.16 -1.73
C ILE A 67 -10.45 -5.90 -2.33
N VAL A 68 -9.75 -6.02 -3.45
CA VAL A 68 -9.18 -4.88 -4.18
C VAL A 68 -10.27 -3.93 -4.66
N GLU A 69 -11.35 -4.44 -5.23
CA GLU A 69 -12.48 -3.64 -5.70
C GLU A 69 -13.12 -2.82 -4.57
N LYS A 70 -13.29 -3.42 -3.40
CA LYS A 70 -13.99 -2.80 -2.26
C LYS A 70 -13.12 -1.82 -1.48
N PHE A 71 -11.84 -2.09 -1.32
CA PHE A 71 -11.01 -1.42 -0.32
C PHE A 71 -9.84 -0.63 -0.89
N LEU A 72 -9.31 -0.99 -2.05
CA LEU A 72 -8.16 -0.30 -2.63
C LEU A 72 -8.56 0.85 -3.54
N LYS A 73 -7.84 1.94 -3.41
CA LYS A 73 -7.98 3.14 -4.22
C LYS A 73 -6.60 3.74 -4.52
N LYS A 74 -6.56 4.74 -5.39
CA LYS A 74 -5.35 5.52 -5.65
C LYS A 74 -4.72 5.99 -4.33
N GLY A 75 -3.43 5.74 -4.16
CA GLY A 75 -2.66 6.11 -2.97
C GLY A 75 -2.66 5.09 -1.84
N SER A 76 -3.48 4.04 -1.90
CA SER A 76 -3.47 2.98 -0.89
C SER A 76 -2.11 2.30 -0.77
N LEU A 77 -1.67 2.07 0.46
CA LEU A 77 -0.43 1.35 0.76
C LEU A 77 -0.71 -0.14 0.85
N VAL A 78 0.01 -0.93 0.05
CA VAL A 78 -0.15 -2.38 -0.02
C VAL A 78 1.18 -3.10 0.06
N TYR A 79 1.15 -4.27 0.70
CA TYR A 79 2.18 -5.29 0.63
C TYR A 79 1.65 -6.44 -0.22
N LEU A 80 2.40 -6.88 -1.21
CA LEU A 80 2.00 -8.00 -2.04
C LEU A 80 3.15 -8.95 -2.35
N GLU A 81 2.80 -10.21 -2.55
CA GLU A 81 3.66 -11.26 -3.03
C GLU A 81 3.03 -11.91 -4.26
N GLY A 82 3.79 -12.07 -5.29
CA GLY A 82 3.35 -12.69 -6.55
C GLY A 82 4.50 -13.26 -7.35
N GLN A 83 4.23 -13.50 -8.61
CA GLN A 83 5.21 -14.03 -9.57
C GLN A 83 5.38 -13.06 -10.73
N ILE A 84 6.60 -12.94 -11.23
CA ILE A 84 6.87 -12.16 -12.43
C ILE A 84 6.53 -12.98 -13.67
N ARG A 85 5.81 -12.37 -14.61
CA ARG A 85 5.55 -12.95 -15.93
C ARG A 85 5.71 -11.93 -17.03
N SER A 86 6.29 -12.35 -18.12
CA SER A 86 6.37 -11.58 -19.36
C SER A 86 5.48 -12.21 -20.40
N ARG A 87 4.72 -11.40 -21.11
CA ARG A 87 3.92 -11.81 -22.25
C ARG A 87 4.16 -10.90 -23.44
N LYS A 88 4.01 -11.45 -24.61
CA LYS A 88 4.11 -10.71 -25.86
C LYS A 88 2.71 -10.30 -26.32
N PHE A 89 2.59 -9.10 -26.85
CA PHE A 89 1.38 -8.62 -27.47
C PHE A 89 1.70 -7.74 -28.69
N ASN A 90 0.79 -7.65 -29.62
CA ASN A 90 0.88 -6.73 -30.74
C ASN A 90 0.15 -5.43 -30.40
N ASP A 91 0.82 -4.30 -30.61
CA ASP A 91 0.17 -3.00 -30.48
C ASP A 91 -0.73 -2.68 -31.69
N GLN A 92 -1.37 -1.52 -31.67
CA GLN A 92 -2.28 -1.09 -32.75
C GLN A 92 -1.55 -0.89 -34.09
N ALA A 93 -0.24 -0.69 -34.08
CA ALA A 93 0.59 -0.59 -35.28
C ALA A 93 1.14 -1.94 -35.78
N GLY A 94 0.77 -3.05 -35.14
CA GLY A 94 1.23 -4.41 -35.46
C GLY A 94 2.65 -4.73 -34.98
N VAL A 95 3.24 -3.89 -34.14
CA VAL A 95 4.57 -4.13 -33.57
C VAL A 95 4.44 -5.04 -32.35
N GLU A 96 5.25 -6.11 -32.35
CA GLU A 96 5.33 -7.01 -31.20
C GLU A 96 6.05 -6.33 -30.03
N LYS A 97 5.38 -6.27 -28.87
CA LYS A 97 5.92 -5.73 -27.62
C LYS A 97 5.83 -6.76 -26.52
N THR A 98 6.78 -6.68 -25.60
CA THR A 98 6.80 -7.50 -24.38
C THR A 98 6.39 -6.65 -23.19
N ILE A 99 5.41 -7.11 -22.43
CA ILE A 99 5.00 -6.52 -21.17
C ILE A 99 5.35 -7.47 -20.03
N THR A 100 5.93 -6.91 -18.97
CA THR A 100 6.25 -7.63 -17.73
C THR A 100 5.25 -7.22 -16.66
N GLU A 101 4.61 -8.21 -16.09
CA GLU A 101 3.58 -8.05 -15.06
C GLU A 101 3.89 -8.91 -13.84
N ILE A 102 3.37 -8.50 -12.70
CA ILE A 102 3.39 -9.29 -11.48
C ILE A 102 2.01 -9.89 -11.30
N ILE A 103 1.97 -11.21 -11.26
CA ILE A 103 0.74 -11.99 -11.24
C ILE A 103 0.51 -12.55 -9.84
N LEU A 104 -0.69 -12.28 -9.31
CA LEU A 104 -1.18 -12.88 -8.08
C LEU A 104 -2.22 -13.95 -8.45
N GLN A 105 -1.82 -15.20 -8.35
CA GLN A 105 -2.66 -16.35 -8.70
C GLN A 105 -2.32 -17.56 -7.83
N GLY A 106 -3.34 -18.32 -7.46
CA GLY A 106 -3.18 -19.55 -6.70
C GLY A 106 -2.83 -19.33 -5.23
N TYR A 107 -2.16 -20.29 -4.63
CA TYR A 107 -1.85 -20.31 -3.20
C TYR A 107 -0.59 -19.53 -2.81
N ASN A 108 0.29 -19.27 -3.79
CA ASN A 108 1.59 -18.61 -3.57
C ASN A 108 1.53 -17.10 -3.74
N CYS A 109 0.39 -16.50 -3.49
CA CYS A 109 0.22 -15.06 -3.55
C CYS A 109 -0.38 -14.51 -2.26
N GLN A 110 -0.03 -13.28 -1.95
CA GLN A 110 -0.51 -12.57 -0.76
C GLN A 110 -0.72 -11.11 -1.09
N LEU A 111 -1.75 -10.53 -0.51
CA LEU A 111 -2.01 -9.10 -0.55
C LEU A 111 -2.47 -8.65 0.83
N THR A 112 -1.79 -7.66 1.38
CA THR A 112 -2.11 -7.06 2.67
C THR A 112 -2.23 -5.55 2.53
N MET A 113 -3.33 -4.99 2.97
CA MET A 113 -3.54 -3.54 3.03
C MET A 113 -2.92 -3.00 4.32
N LEU A 114 -2.11 -1.95 4.19
CA LEU A 114 -1.35 -1.37 5.30
C LEU A 114 -1.80 0.04 5.67
N ASP A 115 -2.79 0.59 5.01
CA ASP A 115 -3.36 1.88 5.40
C ASP A 115 -4.06 1.77 6.75
N ASN A 116 -3.66 2.62 7.69
CA ASN A 116 -4.33 2.70 8.98
C ASN A 116 -5.73 3.31 8.80
N LYS A 117 -6.74 2.63 9.30
CA LYS A 117 -8.12 3.14 9.38
C LYS A 117 -8.29 4.33 10.33
N SER A 118 -7.19 4.85 10.90
CA SER A 118 -7.24 5.89 11.93
C SER A 118 -7.65 7.28 11.40
N ASP A 119 -7.58 7.52 10.10
CA ASP A 119 -7.95 8.83 9.55
C ASP A 119 -9.46 9.05 9.42
N ASP A 120 -10.26 7.98 9.38
CA ASP A 120 -11.72 8.10 9.35
C ASP A 120 -12.34 8.30 10.76
N PHE A 121 -11.64 7.89 11.82
CA PHE A 121 -12.13 8.08 13.18
C PHE A 121 -11.95 9.50 13.72
N GLN A 122 -11.02 10.28 13.16
CA GLN A 122 -10.83 11.68 13.58
C GLN A 122 -11.84 12.64 12.97
N LYS A 123 -12.48 12.27 11.85
CA LYS A 123 -13.55 13.09 11.25
C LYS A 123 -14.91 12.92 11.90
N LEU A 124 -15.13 11.87 12.67
CA LEU A 124 -16.42 11.60 13.33
C LEU A 124 -16.49 12.08 14.79
N ASN A 125 -15.38 12.50 15.37
CA ASN A 125 -15.31 12.96 16.76
C ASN A 125 -14.79 14.39 16.91
N SER A 126 -15.24 15.30 16.06
CA SER A 126 -15.17 16.72 16.35
C SER A 126 -16.49 17.14 16.98
N PRO A 127 -16.57 17.23 18.31
CA PRO A 127 -17.73 17.90 18.90
C PRO A 127 -17.54 19.38 18.68
N ASP A 128 -18.50 20.00 18.00
CA ASP A 128 -18.71 21.42 18.06
C ASP A 128 -18.93 21.80 19.53
N ILE A 129 -17.89 22.31 20.16
CA ILE A 129 -18.04 22.94 21.47
C ILE A 129 -18.23 24.45 21.21
N GLU A 130 -19.49 24.83 21.11
CA GLU A 130 -19.88 26.20 21.38
C GLU A 130 -19.53 26.57 22.83
N ASN A 131 -18.87 27.71 22.94
CA ASN A 131 -18.56 28.47 24.11
C ASN A 131 -19.64 28.41 25.20
N SER A 132 -19.26 28.03 26.40
CA SER A 132 -19.73 28.74 27.59
C SER A 132 -18.73 28.64 28.73
N SER A 133 -18.26 29.82 29.11
CA SER A 133 -17.45 30.13 30.26
C SER A 133 -18.00 29.58 31.57
N VAL A 134 -17.19 28.87 32.35
CA VAL A 134 -17.25 28.92 33.82
C VAL A 134 -15.86 28.72 34.40
N GLU A 135 -15.39 29.79 35.02
CA GLU A 135 -14.25 29.77 35.96
C GLU A 135 -14.53 28.83 37.14
N LYS A 136 -13.56 27.97 37.48
CA LYS A 136 -13.35 27.63 38.88
C LYS A 136 -11.88 27.25 39.10
N LYS A 137 -11.26 28.08 39.91
CA LYS A 137 -10.00 27.82 40.63
C LYS A 137 -10.12 26.57 41.47
N ILE A 138 -9.14 25.69 41.42
CA ILE A 138 -8.71 24.90 42.57
C ILE A 138 -7.19 24.76 42.49
N ASP A 139 -6.58 25.23 43.53
CA ASP A 139 -5.24 25.14 44.04
C ASP A 139 -4.93 23.68 44.44
N GLU A 140 -3.72 23.21 44.21
CA GLU A 140 -2.84 22.45 45.12
C GLU A 140 -1.79 21.64 44.35
N SER A 141 -0.61 22.03 44.55
CA SER A 141 0.71 21.51 44.89
C SER A 141 1.17 20.15 44.35
N PRO A 142 2.45 20.05 44.00
CA PRO A 142 3.06 18.89 43.41
C PRO A 142 3.51 17.86 44.46
N GLN A 143 3.25 16.62 44.20
CA GLN A 143 3.94 15.51 44.87
C GLN A 143 5.02 14.94 43.95
N ASP A 144 6.24 15.07 44.44
CA ASP A 144 7.40 14.37 43.97
C ASP A 144 7.16 12.86 43.99
N PHE A 145 7.32 12.23 42.84
CA PHE A 145 7.61 10.81 42.76
C PHE A 145 8.99 10.62 42.15
N ASP A 146 9.96 10.43 43.04
CA ASP A 146 11.24 9.82 42.70
C ASP A 146 10.97 8.39 42.23
N ILE A 147 11.21 8.11 40.99
CA ILE A 147 11.36 6.75 40.48
C ILE A 147 12.83 6.54 40.14
N GLU A 148 13.52 5.88 41.05
CA GLU A 148 14.82 5.28 40.77
C GLU A 148 14.57 4.12 39.80
N ASP A 149 14.90 4.32 38.55
CA ASP A 149 14.99 3.26 37.55
C ASP A 149 16.37 2.59 37.66
N GLU A 150 16.45 1.51 38.40
CA GLU A 150 17.47 0.51 38.19
C GLU A 150 17.08 -0.36 37.02
N VAL A 151 17.82 -0.27 35.93
CA VAL A 151 17.73 -1.16 34.77
C VAL A 151 18.60 -2.38 35.05
N PRO A 152 18.05 -3.59 35.25
CA PRO A 152 18.85 -4.80 35.31
C PRO A 152 19.24 -5.24 33.90
N PHE A 153 20.49 -5.42 33.69
CA PHE A 153 21.04 -6.11 32.54
C PHE A 153 20.77 -7.62 32.60
#